data_1a89c51450ded31dd98cf1a8dc6d517e
#
_entry.id   1a89c51450ded31dd98cf1a8dc6d517e
#
_cell.length_a   1.000
_cell.length_b   1.000
_cell.length_c   1.000
_cell.angle_alpha   90.00
_cell.angle_beta   90.00
_cell.angle_gamma   90.00
#
_symmetry.space_group_name_H-M   'P 1'
#
loop_
_entity.id
_entity.type
_entity.pdbx_description
1 polymer ?
#
loop_
_entity_poly.entity_id
_entity_poly.type
_entity_poly.pdbx_seq_one_letter_code
_entity_poly.pdbx_strand_id
1 'polypeptide(L)'
;TLKNQTAEQQLYALMAQAPRGWNVVFKANYKQATSAQVEPNATQNITIDINPPANVEAGSYKIPVRATTSTTSAELELEVVVTGTYQMELTTPRGLLSSEITAGDNKNIDLIVRNTGSAELKDIQLSANKPVDWEVTFEPAKINRLKAGETANVTATVKASKKALPGDYVTKISAKTPEVNSSADFRIAVRTPMGKW
;
A
#
# COMPACT_ATOMS: atom_id res chain seq x y z
N THR A 1 21.39 -25.19 7.28
CA THR A 1 22.52 -25.89 7.93
C THR A 1 23.85 -25.37 7.42
N LEU A 2 24.80 -25.24 8.31
CA LEU A 2 26.18 -24.88 8.00
C LEU A 2 27.04 -26.14 8.17
N LYS A 3 27.73 -26.53 7.10
CA LYS A 3 28.55 -27.74 7.08
C LYS A 3 30.02 -27.39 6.98
N ASN A 4 30.85 -27.94 7.88
CA ASN A 4 32.30 -27.88 7.81
C ASN A 4 32.81 -29.16 7.14
N GLN A 5 33.30 -29.04 5.90
CA GLN A 5 33.83 -30.17 5.14
C GLN A 5 35.35 -30.32 5.30
N THR A 6 35.96 -29.61 6.25
CA THR A 6 37.39 -29.67 6.48
C THR A 6 37.74 -30.62 7.62
N ALA A 7 39.01 -30.97 7.73
CA ALA A 7 39.55 -31.83 8.79
C ALA A 7 39.79 -31.09 10.11
N GLU A 8 39.57 -29.78 10.14
CA GLU A 8 39.81 -28.94 11.32
C GLU A 8 38.53 -28.22 11.73
N GLN A 9 38.44 -27.91 13.03
CA GLN A 9 37.39 -27.04 13.54
C GLN A 9 37.47 -25.66 12.88
N GLN A 10 36.33 -25.09 12.51
CA GLN A 10 36.26 -23.80 11.85
C GLN A 10 35.32 -22.87 12.58
N LEU A 11 35.68 -21.59 12.64
CA LEU A 11 34.84 -20.52 13.11
C LEU A 11 34.33 -19.71 11.90
N TYR A 12 33.03 -19.74 11.68
CA TYR A 12 32.40 -19.04 10.58
C TYR A 12 31.79 -17.72 11.04
N ALA A 13 32.16 -16.63 10.41
CA ALA A 13 31.46 -15.36 10.58
C ALA A 13 30.17 -15.39 9.74
N LEU A 14 29.08 -14.99 10.34
CA LEU A 14 27.74 -15.01 9.71
C LEU A 14 27.34 -13.59 9.35
N MET A 15 26.97 -13.39 8.09
CA MET A 15 26.59 -12.09 7.56
C MET A 15 25.38 -12.21 6.66
N ALA A 16 24.54 -11.18 6.67
CA ALA A 16 23.41 -11.05 5.76
C ALA A 16 23.42 -9.67 5.12
N GLN A 17 23.01 -9.62 3.86
CA GLN A 17 22.85 -8.39 3.10
C GLN A 17 21.36 -8.15 2.85
N ALA A 18 20.73 -7.44 3.80
CA ALA A 18 19.32 -7.14 3.73
C ALA A 18 19.09 -5.69 3.30
N PRO A 19 17.93 -5.37 2.72
CA PRO A 19 17.56 -3.98 2.45
C PRO A 19 17.55 -3.14 3.73
N ARG A 20 17.68 -1.83 3.55
CA ARG A 20 17.72 -0.90 4.69
C ARG A 20 16.47 -1.01 5.55
N GLY A 21 16.65 -1.03 6.85
CA GLY A 21 15.56 -1.12 7.82
C GLY A 21 15.15 -2.53 8.21
N TRP A 22 15.67 -3.55 7.50
CA TRP A 22 15.43 -4.94 7.86
C TRP A 22 16.35 -5.36 9.00
N ASN A 23 15.84 -6.18 9.90
CA ASN A 23 16.62 -6.77 10.98
C ASN A 23 16.79 -8.26 10.73
N VAL A 24 18.04 -8.72 10.62
CA VAL A 24 18.39 -10.12 10.41
C VAL A 24 19.25 -10.58 11.59
N VAL A 25 18.79 -11.63 12.27
CA VAL A 25 19.45 -12.18 13.44
C VAL A 25 19.74 -13.65 13.20
N PHE A 26 21.00 -14.04 13.39
CA PHE A 26 21.41 -15.43 13.35
C PHE A 26 21.38 -16.04 14.76
N LYS A 27 20.91 -17.28 14.86
CA LYS A 27 20.91 -18.04 16.11
C LYS A 27 21.56 -19.39 15.91
N ALA A 28 22.54 -19.68 16.74
CA ALA A 28 23.16 -20.99 16.85
C ALA A 28 22.85 -21.56 18.23
N ASN A 29 22.32 -22.79 18.30
CA ASN A 29 21.87 -23.40 19.55
C ASN A 29 20.89 -22.51 20.32
N TYR A 30 19.90 -21.91 19.63
CA TYR A 30 18.87 -21.01 20.19
C TYR A 30 19.41 -19.71 20.79
N LYS A 31 20.70 -19.41 20.62
CA LYS A 31 21.31 -18.16 21.09
C LYS A 31 21.72 -17.31 19.91
N GLN A 32 21.49 -16.02 20.03
CA GLN A 32 21.92 -15.04 19.03
C GLN A 32 23.44 -15.09 18.90
N ALA A 33 23.92 -15.15 17.65
CA ALA A 33 25.34 -15.27 17.35
C ALA A 33 25.71 -14.52 16.07
N THR A 34 26.91 -13.94 16.04
CA THR A 34 27.51 -13.37 14.82
C THR A 34 28.53 -14.32 14.20
N SER A 35 28.81 -15.41 14.86
CA SER A 35 29.70 -16.47 14.39
C SER A 35 29.23 -17.83 14.90
N ALA A 36 29.64 -18.88 14.22
CA ALA A 36 29.34 -20.26 14.62
C ALA A 36 30.58 -21.12 14.47
N GLN A 37 30.86 -21.89 15.52
CA GLN A 37 31.96 -22.86 15.58
C GLN A 37 31.41 -24.20 15.13
N VAL A 38 32.04 -24.80 14.13
CA VAL A 38 31.63 -26.10 13.58
C VAL A 38 32.80 -27.07 13.61
N GLU A 39 32.58 -28.23 14.22
CA GLU A 39 33.57 -29.29 14.32
C GLU A 39 33.91 -29.88 12.94
N PRO A 40 35.06 -30.57 12.81
CA PRO A 40 35.47 -31.19 11.55
C PRO A 40 34.37 -32.15 11.01
N ASN A 41 34.06 -32.02 9.75
CA ASN A 41 33.05 -32.85 9.03
C ASN A 41 31.66 -32.88 9.71
N ALA A 42 31.36 -31.89 10.53
CA ALA A 42 30.08 -31.75 11.24
C ALA A 42 29.19 -30.70 10.59
N THR A 43 27.92 -30.69 10.98
CA THR A 43 26.95 -29.66 10.59
C THR A 43 26.42 -28.95 11.81
N GLN A 44 26.14 -27.67 11.65
CA GLN A 44 25.50 -26.83 12.66
C GLN A 44 24.21 -26.24 12.07
N ASN A 45 23.13 -26.35 12.80
CA ASN A 45 21.89 -25.69 12.42
C ASN A 45 21.95 -24.23 12.83
N ILE A 46 21.71 -23.36 11.87
CA ILE A 46 21.64 -21.91 12.08
C ILE A 46 20.23 -21.46 11.78
N THR A 47 19.59 -20.83 12.74
CA THR A 47 18.29 -20.21 12.55
C THR A 47 18.50 -18.76 12.17
N ILE A 48 17.79 -18.31 11.16
CA ILE A 48 17.86 -16.93 10.67
C ILE A 48 16.47 -16.29 10.88
N ASP A 49 16.41 -15.32 11.80
CA ASP A 49 15.21 -14.53 12.03
C ASP A 49 15.28 -13.27 11.21
N ILE A 50 14.29 -13.09 10.33
CA ILE A 50 14.23 -11.97 9.41
C ILE A 50 12.99 -11.14 9.75
N ASN A 51 13.21 -9.87 10.11
CA ASN A 51 12.16 -8.94 10.49
C ASN A 51 12.19 -7.73 9.56
N PRO A 52 11.22 -7.61 8.64
CA PRO A 52 11.11 -6.42 7.81
C PRO A 52 10.62 -5.23 8.64
N PRO A 53 10.87 -3.98 8.19
CA PRO A 53 10.31 -2.81 8.86
C PRO A 53 8.79 -2.79 8.75
N ALA A 54 8.13 -2.08 9.68
CA ALA A 54 6.67 -2.03 9.75
C ALA A 54 6.01 -1.46 8.47
N ASN A 55 6.72 -0.60 7.74
CA ASN A 55 6.24 0.05 6.53
C ASN A 55 6.76 -0.61 5.24
N VAL A 56 7.19 -1.87 5.31
CA VAL A 56 7.71 -2.57 4.14
C VAL A 56 6.61 -2.74 3.08
N GLU A 57 6.96 -2.50 1.83
CA GLU A 57 6.04 -2.75 0.71
C GLU A 57 5.91 -4.25 0.45
N ALA A 58 4.72 -4.67 0.01
CA ALA A 58 4.50 -6.04 -0.42
C ALA A 58 5.36 -6.36 -1.65
N GLY A 59 5.90 -7.55 -1.69
CA GLY A 59 6.72 -8.02 -2.80
C GLY A 59 7.71 -9.09 -2.38
N SER A 60 8.58 -9.45 -3.32
CA SER A 60 9.65 -10.41 -3.11
C SER A 60 10.96 -9.69 -2.85
N TYR A 61 11.67 -10.13 -1.82
CA TYR A 61 12.96 -9.58 -1.44
C TYR A 61 13.99 -10.70 -1.38
N LYS A 62 15.16 -10.46 -1.98
CA LYS A 62 16.28 -11.39 -1.92
C LYS A 62 17.26 -10.95 -0.86
N ILE A 63 17.62 -11.88 0.02
CA ILE A 63 18.54 -11.61 1.12
C ILE A 63 19.68 -12.61 1.04
N PRO A 64 20.84 -12.20 0.49
CA PRO A 64 22.02 -13.03 0.50
C PRO A 64 22.55 -13.20 1.93
N VAL A 65 22.86 -14.41 2.31
CA VAL A 65 23.51 -14.74 3.57
C VAL A 65 24.84 -15.42 3.29
N ARG A 66 25.83 -15.15 4.12
CA ARG A 66 27.17 -15.62 3.93
C ARG A 66 27.77 -16.14 5.23
N ALA A 67 28.49 -17.25 5.13
CA ALA A 67 29.32 -17.77 6.20
C ALA A 67 30.76 -17.79 5.71
N THR A 68 31.68 -17.15 6.42
CA THR A 68 33.07 -16.99 5.99
C THR A 68 34.06 -17.40 7.07
N THR A 69 35.17 -17.98 6.63
CA THR A 69 36.39 -18.13 7.40
C THR A 69 37.49 -17.29 6.75
N SER A 70 38.72 -17.34 7.28
CA SER A 70 39.86 -16.65 6.65
C SER A 70 40.21 -17.18 5.27
N THR A 71 39.78 -18.39 4.91
CA THR A 71 40.18 -19.08 3.68
C THR A 71 39.02 -19.50 2.80
N THR A 72 37.79 -19.57 3.30
CA THR A 72 36.63 -20.05 2.56
C THR A 72 35.41 -19.19 2.84
N SER A 73 34.48 -19.24 1.91
CA SER A 73 33.17 -18.62 2.07
C SER A 73 32.07 -19.46 1.43
N ALA A 74 30.90 -19.46 2.02
CA ALA A 74 29.71 -20.05 1.45
C ALA A 74 28.60 -19.02 1.44
N GLU A 75 27.83 -18.99 0.35
CA GLU A 75 26.75 -18.06 0.14
C GLU A 75 25.44 -18.78 -0.14
N LEU A 76 24.34 -18.21 0.35
CA LEU A 76 23.01 -18.67 0.07
C LEU A 76 22.12 -17.45 -0.08
N GLU A 77 21.25 -17.46 -1.08
CA GLU A 77 20.27 -16.40 -1.27
C GLU A 77 18.92 -16.86 -0.74
N LEU A 78 18.36 -16.10 0.20
CA LEU A 78 17.02 -16.31 0.72
C LEU A 78 16.05 -15.42 -0.02
N GLU A 79 14.87 -15.93 -0.31
CA GLU A 79 13.77 -15.14 -0.85
C GLU A 79 12.70 -14.99 0.22
N VAL A 80 12.36 -13.73 0.52
CA VAL A 80 11.31 -13.39 1.49
C VAL A 80 10.17 -12.72 0.73
N VAL A 81 8.99 -13.32 0.83
CA VAL A 81 7.78 -12.78 0.22
C VAL A 81 6.97 -12.07 1.30
N VAL A 82 6.81 -10.75 1.14
CA VAL A 82 5.98 -9.95 2.02
C VAL A 82 4.60 -9.86 1.38
N THR A 83 3.59 -10.43 2.04
CA THR A 83 2.20 -10.34 1.61
C THR A 83 1.64 -8.97 1.93
N GLY A 84 0.87 -8.39 0.99
CA GLY A 84 0.32 -7.06 1.15
C GLY A 84 -1.14 -7.07 1.57
N THR A 85 -1.56 -5.94 2.14
CA THR A 85 -2.96 -5.65 2.38
C THR A 85 -3.46 -4.63 1.36
N TYR A 86 -4.68 -4.83 0.88
CA TYR A 86 -5.36 -3.89 -0.01
C TYR A 86 -6.31 -3.05 0.79
N GLN A 87 -6.01 -1.77 0.94
CA GLN A 87 -6.85 -0.80 1.65
C GLN A 87 -6.83 0.53 0.91
N MET A 88 -7.96 1.18 0.85
CA MET A 88 -8.09 2.43 0.13
C MET A 88 -9.09 3.34 0.86
N GLU A 89 -8.77 4.63 0.90
CA GLU A 89 -9.64 5.66 1.46
C GLU A 89 -9.98 6.68 0.39
N LEU A 90 -11.26 6.96 0.24
CA LEU A 90 -11.76 8.06 -0.59
C LEU A 90 -12.28 9.15 0.33
N THR A 91 -11.72 10.34 0.24
CA THR A 91 -12.08 11.46 1.09
C THR A 91 -11.88 12.79 0.34
N THR A 92 -11.94 13.89 1.07
CA THR A 92 -11.63 15.23 0.56
C THR A 92 -10.47 15.81 1.36
N PRO A 93 -9.79 16.88 0.87
CA PRO A 93 -8.67 17.48 1.59
C PRO A 93 -8.98 17.91 3.02
N ARG A 94 -10.22 18.29 3.29
CA ARG A 94 -10.67 18.73 4.63
C ARG A 94 -11.56 17.71 5.32
N GLY A 95 -11.81 16.56 4.70
CA GLY A 95 -12.74 15.56 5.22
C GLY A 95 -14.22 15.96 5.15
N LEU A 96 -14.55 17.07 4.50
CA LEU A 96 -15.91 17.55 4.35
C LEU A 96 -16.60 16.80 3.19
N LEU A 97 -17.74 16.19 3.49
CA LEU A 97 -18.53 15.41 2.54
C LEU A 97 -19.86 16.10 2.21
N SER A 98 -19.83 17.41 2.10
CA SER A 98 -21.00 18.22 1.77
C SER A 98 -20.62 19.40 0.88
N SER A 99 -21.56 19.83 0.06
CA SER A 99 -21.40 20.96 -0.82
C SER A 99 -22.76 21.57 -1.15
N GLU A 100 -22.75 22.74 -1.80
CA GLU A 100 -23.93 23.42 -2.28
C GLU A 100 -23.81 23.63 -3.77
N ILE A 101 -24.96 23.55 -4.49
CA ILE A 101 -25.02 23.76 -5.92
C ILE A 101 -26.34 24.45 -6.27
N THR A 102 -26.33 25.29 -7.30
CA THR A 102 -27.53 25.84 -7.90
C THR A 102 -28.05 24.90 -8.98
N ALA A 103 -29.35 24.69 -9.07
CA ALA A 103 -29.96 23.83 -10.08
C ALA A 103 -29.48 24.22 -11.49
N GLY A 104 -29.01 23.26 -12.26
CA GLY A 104 -28.46 23.43 -13.60
C GLY A 104 -27.00 23.87 -13.66
N ASP A 105 -26.38 24.17 -12.53
CA ASP A 105 -24.98 24.57 -12.46
C ASP A 105 -24.05 23.38 -12.25
N ASN A 106 -22.75 23.62 -12.39
CA ASN A 106 -21.68 22.70 -12.14
C ASN A 106 -20.98 23.04 -10.81
N LYS A 107 -20.51 22.03 -10.12
CA LYS A 107 -19.67 22.18 -8.93
C LYS A 107 -18.49 21.22 -9.03
N ASN A 108 -17.28 21.74 -8.82
CA ASN A 108 -16.10 20.92 -8.72
C ASN A 108 -15.86 20.54 -7.25
N ILE A 109 -15.64 19.27 -7.03
CA ILE A 109 -15.32 18.73 -5.70
C ILE A 109 -13.94 18.09 -5.78
N ASP A 110 -13.02 18.56 -4.96
CA ASP A 110 -11.69 17.96 -4.85
C ASP A 110 -11.76 16.70 -4.00
N LEU A 111 -11.29 15.60 -4.56
CA LEU A 111 -11.23 14.31 -3.90
C LEU A 111 -9.79 13.88 -3.68
N ILE A 112 -9.57 13.10 -2.65
CA ILE A 112 -8.32 12.42 -2.38
C ILE A 112 -8.57 10.92 -2.33
N VAL A 113 -7.81 10.18 -3.13
CA VAL A 113 -7.73 8.72 -3.04
C VAL A 113 -6.40 8.38 -2.41
N ARG A 114 -6.44 7.68 -1.28
CA ARG A 114 -5.24 7.31 -0.52
C ARG A 114 -5.11 5.80 -0.44
N ASN A 115 -3.91 5.29 -0.74
CA ASN A 115 -3.61 3.89 -0.49
C ASN A 115 -3.15 3.73 0.96
N THR A 116 -4.03 3.19 1.79
CA THR A 116 -3.78 2.97 3.22
C THR A 116 -3.30 1.55 3.52
N GLY A 117 -3.17 0.73 2.50
CA GLY A 117 -2.64 -0.62 2.61
C GLY A 117 -1.13 -0.68 2.36
N SER A 118 -0.60 -1.89 2.31
CA SER A 118 0.81 -2.15 2.00
C SER A 118 1.03 -2.67 0.59
N ALA A 119 -0.02 -3.05 -0.13
CA ALA A 119 0.05 -3.47 -1.54
C ALA A 119 -0.25 -2.29 -2.46
N GLU A 120 0.40 -2.27 -3.63
CA GLU A 120 0.10 -1.30 -4.68
C GLU A 120 -1.32 -1.51 -5.20
N LEU A 121 -2.07 -0.42 -5.36
CA LEU A 121 -3.38 -0.43 -6.00
C LEU A 121 -3.22 -0.15 -7.48
N LYS A 122 -3.96 -0.90 -8.30
CA LYS A 122 -3.94 -0.79 -9.77
C LYS A 122 -5.35 -0.62 -10.30
N ASP A 123 -5.47 0.11 -11.41
CA ASP A 123 -6.75 0.28 -12.12
C ASP A 123 -7.88 0.78 -11.20
N ILE A 124 -7.61 1.86 -10.49
CA ILE A 124 -8.62 2.50 -9.64
C ILE A 124 -9.59 3.26 -10.53
N GLN A 125 -10.84 2.87 -10.52
CA GLN A 125 -11.89 3.52 -11.30
C GLN A 125 -12.79 4.33 -10.39
N LEU A 126 -13.09 5.57 -10.79
CA LEU A 126 -14.00 6.46 -10.09
C LEU A 126 -15.38 6.36 -10.73
N SER A 127 -16.40 6.30 -9.90
CA SER A 127 -17.80 6.25 -10.34
C SER A 127 -18.69 6.96 -9.34
N ALA A 128 -19.91 7.28 -9.76
CA ALA A 128 -20.88 7.92 -8.90
C ALA A 128 -22.25 7.30 -9.07
N ASN A 129 -22.96 7.14 -7.97
CA ASN A 129 -24.38 6.87 -7.95
C ASN A 129 -25.08 8.18 -7.58
N LYS A 130 -25.81 8.73 -8.52
CA LYS A 130 -26.29 10.10 -8.51
C LYS A 130 -27.80 10.17 -8.71
N PRO A 131 -28.46 11.27 -8.35
CA PRO A 131 -29.87 11.48 -8.68
C PRO A 131 -30.13 11.46 -10.17
N VAL A 132 -31.37 11.18 -10.57
CA VAL A 132 -31.76 11.14 -11.98
C VAL A 132 -31.53 12.49 -12.65
N ASP A 133 -31.01 12.45 -13.87
CA ASP A 133 -30.68 13.63 -14.71
C ASP A 133 -29.52 14.49 -14.18
N TRP A 134 -28.82 14.04 -13.17
CA TRP A 134 -27.55 14.63 -12.76
C TRP A 134 -26.40 13.99 -13.53
N GLU A 135 -25.30 14.73 -13.69
CA GLU A 135 -24.07 14.21 -14.27
C GLU A 135 -22.91 14.36 -13.29
N VAL A 136 -22.04 13.35 -13.22
CA VAL A 136 -20.81 13.40 -12.45
C VAL A 136 -19.69 12.86 -13.31
N THR A 137 -18.67 13.67 -13.50
CA THR A 137 -17.46 13.29 -14.24
C THR A 137 -16.24 13.44 -13.36
N PHE A 138 -15.19 12.70 -13.67
CA PHE A 138 -13.97 12.66 -12.88
C PHE A 138 -12.76 12.97 -13.76
N GLU A 139 -11.81 13.74 -13.21
CA GLU A 139 -10.52 13.99 -13.83
C GLU A 139 -9.39 13.78 -12.81
N PRO A 140 -8.57 12.75 -12.95
CA PRO A 140 -8.70 11.64 -13.90
C PRO A 140 -9.85 10.71 -13.52
N ALA A 141 -10.44 10.05 -14.51
CA ALA A 141 -11.50 9.06 -14.29
C ALA A 141 -10.95 7.72 -13.81
N LYS A 142 -9.66 7.48 -14.06
CA LYS A 142 -8.96 6.26 -13.69
C LYS A 142 -7.55 6.59 -13.21
N ILE A 143 -7.14 5.91 -12.15
CA ILE A 143 -5.77 5.98 -11.64
C ILE A 143 -5.11 4.64 -11.94
N ASN A 144 -4.04 4.63 -12.74
CA ASN A 144 -3.43 3.38 -13.19
C ASN A 144 -2.71 2.64 -12.08
N ARG A 145 -1.99 3.38 -11.23
CA ARG A 145 -1.21 2.83 -10.12
C ARG A 145 -1.16 3.81 -8.97
N LEU A 146 -1.24 3.29 -7.76
CA LEU A 146 -1.08 4.05 -6.53
C LEU A 146 -0.32 3.19 -5.52
N LYS A 147 0.91 3.55 -5.23
CA LYS A 147 1.76 2.80 -4.30
C LYS A 147 1.30 2.96 -2.87
N ALA A 148 1.71 2.02 -2.01
CA ALA A 148 1.43 2.08 -0.59
C ALA A 148 1.82 3.45 0.00
N GLY A 149 0.90 4.06 0.74
CA GLY A 149 1.11 5.37 1.37
C GLY A 149 0.96 6.57 0.44
N GLU A 150 0.81 6.38 -0.87
CA GLU A 150 0.62 7.48 -1.81
C GLU A 150 -0.83 7.97 -1.82
N THR A 151 -0.99 9.22 -2.22
CA THR A 151 -2.27 9.86 -2.45
C THR A 151 -2.38 10.34 -3.90
N ALA A 152 -3.59 10.29 -4.44
CA ALA A 152 -3.91 10.84 -5.74
C ALA A 152 -5.04 11.85 -5.62
N ASN A 153 -4.90 12.96 -6.31
CA ASN A 153 -5.92 14.00 -6.38
C ASN A 153 -6.83 13.76 -7.58
N VAL A 154 -8.14 13.82 -7.34
CA VAL A 154 -9.17 13.66 -8.36
C VAL A 154 -10.13 14.82 -8.23
N THR A 155 -10.53 15.40 -9.34
CA THR A 155 -11.59 16.41 -9.35
C THR A 155 -12.87 15.79 -9.90
N ALA A 156 -13.92 15.80 -9.09
CA ALA A 156 -15.27 15.43 -9.52
C ALA A 156 -16.02 16.68 -9.92
N THR A 157 -16.60 16.67 -11.12
CA THR A 157 -17.49 17.74 -11.57
C THR A 157 -18.91 17.23 -11.50
N VAL A 158 -19.71 17.81 -10.64
CA VAL A 158 -21.11 17.48 -10.42
C VAL A 158 -21.97 18.52 -11.12
N LYS A 159 -22.87 18.06 -11.99
CA LYS A 159 -23.85 18.91 -12.64
C LYS A 159 -25.25 18.51 -12.16
N ALA A 160 -25.90 19.43 -11.46
CA ALA A 160 -27.27 19.21 -11.02
C ALA A 160 -28.25 19.39 -12.18
N SER A 161 -29.33 18.61 -12.18
CA SER A 161 -30.40 18.78 -13.15
C SER A 161 -30.98 20.20 -13.07
N LYS A 162 -31.31 20.77 -14.23
CA LYS A 162 -31.99 22.06 -14.30
C LYS A 162 -33.36 22.03 -13.62
N LYS A 163 -33.93 20.83 -13.51
CA LYS A 163 -35.26 20.59 -12.90
C LYS A 163 -35.12 20.18 -11.42
N ALA A 164 -33.91 20.18 -10.86
CA ALA A 164 -33.73 19.79 -9.48
C ALA A 164 -34.45 20.77 -8.53
N LEU A 165 -35.24 20.21 -7.64
CA LEU A 165 -35.94 20.98 -6.61
C LEU A 165 -34.96 21.35 -5.48
N PRO A 166 -35.15 22.49 -4.81
CA PRO A 166 -34.36 22.81 -3.63
C PRO A 166 -34.46 21.71 -2.58
N GLY A 167 -33.36 21.37 -1.96
CA GLY A 167 -33.29 20.33 -0.94
C GLY A 167 -31.93 19.67 -0.89
N ASP A 168 -31.83 18.65 -0.05
CA ASP A 168 -30.60 17.88 0.13
C ASP A 168 -30.65 16.59 -0.69
N TYR A 169 -29.60 16.37 -1.45
CA TYR A 169 -29.41 15.18 -2.28
C TYR A 169 -28.13 14.46 -1.86
N VAL A 170 -28.12 13.14 -1.99
CA VAL A 170 -26.94 12.33 -1.71
C VAL A 170 -26.39 11.77 -3.02
N THR A 171 -25.12 11.99 -3.25
CA THR A 171 -24.37 11.38 -4.36
C THR A 171 -23.30 10.49 -3.76
N LYS A 172 -23.35 9.21 -4.04
CA LYS A 172 -22.33 8.27 -3.58
C LYS A 172 -21.23 8.21 -4.61
N ILE A 173 -20.03 8.59 -4.20
CA ILE A 173 -18.82 8.51 -5.03
C ILE A 173 -18.02 7.32 -4.58
N SER A 174 -17.56 6.51 -5.54
CA SER A 174 -16.82 5.27 -5.26
C SER A 174 -15.53 5.24 -6.04
N ALA A 175 -14.49 4.73 -5.39
CA ALA A 175 -13.24 4.34 -6.01
C ALA A 175 -13.12 2.82 -5.90
N LYS A 176 -12.86 2.14 -7.00
CA LYS A 176 -12.91 0.68 -7.05
C LYS A 176 -11.70 0.10 -7.78
N THR A 177 -11.13 -0.93 -7.18
CA THR A 177 -10.13 -1.82 -7.80
C THR A 177 -10.66 -3.25 -7.82
N PRO A 178 -9.99 -4.21 -8.48
CA PRO A 178 -10.39 -5.61 -8.37
C PRO A 178 -10.39 -6.17 -6.95
N GLU A 179 -9.55 -5.63 -6.06
CA GLU A 179 -9.36 -6.17 -4.71
C GLU A 179 -10.13 -5.40 -3.63
N VAL A 180 -10.34 -4.11 -3.81
CA VAL A 180 -10.92 -3.26 -2.76
C VAL A 180 -11.70 -2.10 -3.36
N ASN A 181 -12.73 -1.66 -2.64
CA ASN A 181 -13.46 -0.45 -2.96
C ASN A 181 -13.59 0.44 -1.73
N SER A 182 -13.71 1.74 -1.98
CA SER A 182 -14.03 2.74 -0.97
C SER A 182 -15.05 3.70 -1.53
N SER A 183 -16.00 4.11 -0.72
CA SER A 183 -17.03 5.04 -1.14
C SER A 183 -17.31 6.08 -0.07
N ALA A 184 -17.85 7.20 -0.50
CA ALA A 184 -18.26 8.29 0.38
C ALA A 184 -19.57 8.86 -0.13
N ASP A 185 -20.47 9.15 0.81
CA ASP A 185 -21.74 9.79 0.53
C ASP A 185 -21.58 11.30 0.65
N PHE A 186 -21.78 12.00 -0.46
CA PHE A 186 -21.72 13.46 -0.50
C PHE A 186 -23.14 14.01 -0.40
N ARG A 187 -23.36 14.86 0.58
CA ARG A 187 -24.60 15.61 0.72
C ARG A 187 -24.46 16.90 -0.08
N ILE A 188 -25.33 17.08 -1.05
CA ILE A 188 -25.32 18.24 -1.91
C ILE A 188 -26.64 18.97 -1.75
N ALA A 189 -26.58 20.19 -1.21
CA ALA A 189 -27.73 21.04 -1.06
C ALA A 189 -27.95 21.81 -2.36
N VAL A 190 -29.15 21.63 -2.94
CA VAL A 190 -29.56 22.35 -4.14
C VAL A 190 -30.31 23.61 -3.74
N ARG A 191 -29.89 24.72 -4.30
CA ARG A 191 -30.53 26.02 -4.14
C ARG A 191 -31.21 26.46 -5.44
N THR A 192 -32.23 27.30 -5.30
CA THR A 192 -32.92 27.89 -6.44
C THR A 192 -32.04 28.99 -7.05
N PRO A 193 -32.00 29.10 -8.40
CA PRO A 193 -31.32 30.22 -9.04
C PRO A 193 -31.93 31.56 -8.60
N MET A 194 -31.07 32.51 -8.18
CA MET A 194 -31.51 33.86 -7.84
C MET A 194 -31.72 34.70 -9.10
N GLY A 195 -32.81 35.43 -9.19
CA GLY A 195 -32.96 36.54 -10.11
C GLY A 195 -33.80 36.35 -11.35
N LYS A 196 -34.79 35.45 -11.34
CA LYS A 196 -35.86 35.44 -12.36
C LYS A 196 -37.22 35.58 -11.67
N TRP A 197 -37.56 36.78 -11.46
CA TRP A 197 -38.91 37.18 -11.10
C TRP A 197 -39.56 37.80 -12.35
#